data_fa75a696d9353e50e2dc9649729f6373
#
_entry.id   fa75a696d9353e50e2dc9649729f6373
#
_cell.length_a   1.000
_cell.length_b   1.000
_cell.length_c   1.000
_cell.angle_alpha   90.00
_cell.angle_beta   90.00
_cell.angle_gamma   90.00
#
_symmetry.space_group_name_H-M   'P 1'
#
loop_
_entity.id
_entity.type
_entity.pdbx_description
1 polymer ?
#
loop_
_entity_poly.entity_id
_entity_poly.type
_entity_poly.pdbx_seq_one_letter_code
_entity_poly.pdbx_strand_id
1 'polypeptide(L)'
;MSAISIIVPIYNMERLMRRCIDSLLAQSFKDFELLLIDDGSKDASWSICQEYAEKDPRVFIYHKENGGLSDARNFGLQHAHGQYSIFADPDDWVSPEGLNLLYDKALETNADIVMCDIYHEDEYVRHYTKQEPSALDHNTILKELFVNIGGFTVNKLIKTTLYKKYGIEYPKGIYGCEDQYTMAAIFKHDVKIAYVPIAFYHYMFNPYSLTRHYDENTYEMDLRILQMFKDLLEGTPAYNYANKNKQNAIFVRAFWNGGNYYTSKKFRQLFKNYKRDINFLNEPLVVKCLMWLACSGAFALANKILLFIFALKQKIKIVKCNLLNKNKCSVLLSLLKMACSICFLYKIVSYLCF
;
A
#
# COMPACT_ATOMS: atom_id res chain seq x y z
N MET A 1 -18.27 25.61 -7.82
CA MET A 1 -17.88 24.37 -7.15
C MET A 1 -16.92 23.66 -8.08
N SER A 2 -15.77 23.25 -7.61
CA SER A 2 -14.80 22.50 -8.41
C SER A 2 -15.35 21.11 -8.74
N ALA A 3 -14.95 20.55 -9.88
CA ALA A 3 -15.34 19.20 -10.26
C ALA A 3 -14.65 18.14 -9.39
N ILE A 4 -13.37 18.37 -9.03
CA ILE A 4 -12.55 17.43 -8.25
C ILE A 4 -11.89 18.16 -7.08
N SER A 5 -11.94 17.55 -5.88
CA SER A 5 -11.07 17.89 -4.75
C SER A 5 -9.91 16.90 -4.69
N ILE A 6 -8.68 17.38 -4.82
CA ILE A 6 -7.47 16.60 -4.63
C ILE A 6 -6.98 16.83 -3.20
N ILE A 7 -6.87 15.80 -2.38
CA ILE A 7 -6.53 15.89 -0.96
C ILE A 7 -5.15 15.32 -0.73
N VAL A 8 -4.23 16.13 -0.20
CA VAL A 8 -2.83 15.73 0.08
C VAL A 8 -2.56 15.90 1.58
N PRO A 9 -2.55 14.81 2.36
CA PRO A 9 -2.15 14.85 3.77
C PRO A 9 -0.63 14.99 3.87
N ILE A 10 -0.13 15.94 4.65
CA ILE A 10 1.29 16.29 4.72
C ILE A 10 1.76 16.23 6.18
N TYR A 11 2.87 15.52 6.43
CA TYR A 11 3.55 15.52 7.71
C TYR A 11 5.04 15.28 7.54
N ASN A 12 5.88 16.32 7.77
CA ASN A 12 7.34 16.27 7.62
C ASN A 12 7.80 15.79 6.23
N MET A 13 7.30 16.41 5.16
CA MET A 13 7.53 16.04 3.77
C MET A 13 8.29 17.08 2.94
N GLU A 14 9.03 17.99 3.58
CA GLU A 14 9.74 19.10 2.93
C GLU A 14 10.57 18.70 1.70
N ARG A 15 11.15 17.48 1.72
CA ARG A 15 12.04 16.98 0.67
C ARG A 15 11.33 16.38 -0.53
N LEU A 16 10.09 15.92 -0.37
CA LEU A 16 9.40 15.11 -1.37
C LEU A 16 8.18 15.79 -1.97
N MET A 17 7.45 16.62 -1.18
CA MET A 17 6.13 17.13 -1.53
C MET A 17 6.11 18.03 -2.77
N ARG A 18 7.20 18.72 -3.12
CA ARG A 18 7.22 19.62 -4.29
C ARG A 18 6.93 18.87 -5.57
N ARG A 19 7.54 17.71 -5.77
CA ARG A 19 7.27 16.87 -6.96
C ARG A 19 5.80 16.46 -7.04
N CYS A 20 5.20 16.06 -5.93
CA CYS A 20 3.78 15.72 -5.86
C CYS A 20 2.91 16.92 -6.28
N ILE A 21 3.08 18.05 -5.62
CA ILE A 21 2.28 19.27 -5.86
C ILE A 21 2.45 19.76 -7.29
N ASP A 22 3.68 19.83 -7.79
CA ASP A 22 3.97 20.26 -9.19
C ASP A 22 3.26 19.35 -10.19
N SER A 23 3.29 18.02 -9.99
CA SER A 23 2.62 17.06 -10.87
C SER A 23 1.09 17.19 -10.85
N LEU A 24 0.51 17.51 -9.70
CA LEU A 24 -0.92 17.76 -9.54
C LEU A 24 -1.34 19.07 -10.21
N LEU A 25 -0.58 20.14 -10.05
CA LEU A 25 -0.86 21.44 -10.68
C LEU A 25 -0.65 21.39 -12.21
N ALA A 26 0.23 20.50 -12.70
CA ALA A 26 0.49 20.28 -14.12
C ALA A 26 -0.60 19.47 -14.84
N GLN A 27 -1.64 18.95 -14.13
CA GLN A 27 -2.73 18.21 -14.76
C GLN A 27 -3.38 18.98 -15.89
N SER A 28 -3.70 18.28 -17.00
CA SER A 28 -4.45 18.86 -18.14
C SER A 28 -5.86 19.26 -17.76
N PHE A 29 -6.51 18.53 -16.86
CA PHE A 29 -7.76 18.90 -16.22
C PHE A 29 -7.56 20.13 -15.31
N LYS A 30 -8.40 21.17 -15.43
CA LYS A 30 -8.20 22.45 -14.72
C LYS A 30 -9.25 22.74 -13.64
N ASP A 31 -10.42 22.10 -13.69
CA ASP A 31 -11.52 22.34 -12.77
C ASP A 31 -11.36 21.49 -11.49
N PHE A 32 -10.32 21.78 -10.71
CA PHE A 32 -10.07 21.13 -9.43
C PHE A 32 -9.64 22.14 -8.36
N GLU A 33 -9.82 21.77 -7.11
CA GLU A 33 -9.18 22.37 -5.95
C GLU A 33 -8.15 21.39 -5.39
N LEU A 34 -7.01 21.91 -4.91
CA LEU A 34 -5.93 21.17 -4.28
C LEU A 34 -5.86 21.52 -2.79
N LEU A 35 -6.23 20.58 -1.94
CA LEU A 35 -6.25 20.74 -0.49
C LEU A 35 -4.97 20.15 0.11
N LEU A 36 -4.06 21.02 0.55
CA LEU A 36 -2.83 20.65 1.26
C LEU A 36 -3.12 20.68 2.76
N ILE A 37 -3.14 19.52 3.38
CA ILE A 37 -3.49 19.38 4.80
C ILE A 37 -2.22 19.08 5.60
N ASP A 38 -1.62 20.09 6.19
CA ASP A 38 -0.46 19.96 7.05
C ASP A 38 -0.88 19.49 8.45
N ASP A 39 -0.49 18.28 8.80
CA ASP A 39 -0.83 17.61 10.06
C ASP A 39 0.22 17.92 11.16
N GLY A 40 0.53 19.20 11.34
CA GLY A 40 1.43 19.70 12.38
C GLY A 40 2.90 19.39 12.11
N SER A 41 3.36 19.57 10.87
CA SER A 41 4.76 19.39 10.49
C SER A 41 5.72 20.25 11.30
N LYS A 42 6.92 19.74 11.53
CA LYS A 42 7.98 20.41 12.28
C LYS A 42 9.19 20.82 11.42
N ASP A 43 9.12 20.48 10.14
CA ASP A 43 10.07 20.86 9.10
C ASP A 43 9.51 22.03 8.25
N ALA A 44 10.10 22.30 7.08
CA ALA A 44 9.67 23.36 6.19
C ALA A 44 8.37 23.05 5.39
N SER A 45 7.66 21.94 5.65
CA SER A 45 6.47 21.55 4.86
C SER A 45 5.39 22.63 4.87
N TRP A 46 5.10 23.23 6.03
CA TRP A 46 4.09 24.28 6.11
C TRP A 46 4.44 25.51 5.28
N SER A 47 5.70 25.98 5.34
CA SER A 47 6.14 27.13 4.53
C SER A 47 6.07 26.83 3.03
N ILE A 48 6.35 25.59 2.63
CA ILE A 48 6.17 25.14 1.24
C ILE A 48 4.69 25.20 0.83
N CYS A 49 3.76 24.77 1.67
CA CYS A 49 2.33 24.91 1.39
C CYS A 49 1.94 26.37 1.14
N GLN A 50 2.43 27.31 1.97
CA GLN A 50 2.17 28.75 1.81
C GLN A 50 2.69 29.28 0.47
N GLU A 51 3.91 28.88 0.05
CA GLU A 51 4.46 29.28 -1.25
C GLU A 51 3.57 28.84 -2.43
N TYR A 52 2.97 27.65 -2.39
CA TYR A 52 2.09 27.18 -3.45
C TYR A 52 0.72 27.88 -3.43
N ALA A 53 0.17 28.15 -2.26
CA ALA A 53 -1.10 28.87 -2.15
C ALA A 53 -1.01 30.33 -2.66
N GLU A 54 0.16 30.98 -2.50
CA GLU A 54 0.42 32.30 -3.05
C GLU A 54 0.53 32.30 -4.59
N LYS A 55 0.96 31.19 -5.19
CA LYS A 55 1.23 31.08 -6.63
C LYS A 55 0.05 30.59 -7.46
N ASP A 56 -0.83 29.77 -6.89
CA ASP A 56 -1.94 29.16 -7.63
C ASP A 56 -3.26 29.23 -6.82
N PRO A 57 -4.28 29.93 -7.33
CA PRO A 57 -5.55 30.13 -6.63
C PRO A 57 -6.37 28.84 -6.44
N ARG A 58 -5.99 27.74 -7.04
CA ARG A 58 -6.62 26.43 -6.83
C ARG A 58 -6.10 25.72 -5.58
N VAL A 59 -5.02 26.21 -4.96
CA VAL A 59 -4.39 25.61 -3.77
C VAL A 59 -4.99 26.20 -2.50
N PHE A 60 -5.57 25.36 -1.70
CA PHE A 60 -6.09 25.64 -0.37
C PHE A 60 -5.25 24.94 0.68
N ILE A 61 -4.81 25.64 1.71
CA ILE A 61 -3.90 25.14 2.73
C ILE A 61 -4.56 25.14 4.11
N TYR A 62 -4.31 24.09 4.85
CA TYR A 62 -4.81 23.94 6.22
C TYR A 62 -3.69 23.41 7.11
N HIS A 63 -3.52 24.04 8.27
CA HIS A 63 -2.59 23.60 9.30
C HIS A 63 -3.38 23.17 10.53
N LYS A 64 -3.09 21.99 11.08
CA LYS A 64 -3.76 21.48 12.26
C LYS A 64 -2.76 20.77 13.20
N GLU A 65 -3.16 20.56 14.46
CA GLU A 65 -2.39 19.68 15.35
C GLU A 65 -2.31 18.27 14.79
N ASN A 66 -1.15 17.60 15.03
CA ASN A 66 -0.92 16.26 14.52
C ASN A 66 -1.93 15.26 15.10
N GLY A 67 -2.72 14.67 14.21
CA GLY A 67 -3.71 13.63 14.51
C GLY A 67 -3.45 12.33 13.75
N GLY A 68 -2.42 12.31 12.90
CA GLY A 68 -2.05 11.19 12.03
C GLY A 68 -2.78 11.18 10.69
N LEU A 69 -2.33 10.30 9.79
CA LEU A 69 -2.74 10.24 8.39
C LEU A 69 -4.27 10.18 8.21
N SER A 70 -4.95 9.30 8.95
CA SER A 70 -6.41 9.16 8.88
C SER A 70 -7.13 10.44 9.29
N ASP A 71 -6.63 11.13 10.32
CA ASP A 71 -7.22 12.39 10.79
C ASP A 71 -7.03 13.50 9.75
N ALA A 72 -5.85 13.61 9.15
CA ALA A 72 -5.58 14.56 8.07
C ALA A 72 -6.45 14.29 6.83
N ARG A 73 -6.66 13.03 6.44
CA ARG A 73 -7.56 12.68 5.33
C ARG A 73 -9.02 13.04 5.63
N ASN A 74 -9.50 12.73 6.84
CA ASN A 74 -10.86 13.09 7.27
C ASN A 74 -11.05 14.61 7.29
N PHE A 75 -10.06 15.34 7.79
CA PHE A 75 -10.08 16.80 7.79
C PHE A 75 -10.16 17.35 6.35
N GLY A 76 -9.36 16.80 5.42
CA GLY A 76 -9.43 17.16 4.01
C GLY A 76 -10.80 16.89 3.39
N LEU A 77 -11.43 15.74 3.68
CA LEU A 77 -12.79 15.42 3.21
C LEU A 77 -13.85 16.38 3.74
N GLN A 78 -13.71 16.89 4.96
CA GLN A 78 -14.63 17.88 5.53
C GLN A 78 -14.55 19.23 4.82
N HIS A 79 -13.40 19.56 4.20
CA HIS A 79 -13.15 20.79 3.47
C HIS A 79 -13.23 20.62 1.94
N ALA A 80 -13.53 19.42 1.46
CA ALA A 80 -13.66 19.13 0.04
C ALA A 80 -15.02 19.60 -0.49
N HIS A 81 -14.99 20.43 -1.55
CA HIS A 81 -16.19 20.99 -2.19
C HIS A 81 -16.40 20.41 -3.60
N GLY A 82 -15.46 19.63 -4.13
CA GLY A 82 -15.55 18.99 -5.43
C GLY A 82 -16.65 17.92 -5.47
N GLN A 83 -17.25 17.76 -6.65
CA GLN A 83 -18.23 16.69 -6.90
C GLN A 83 -17.60 15.31 -6.61
N TYR A 84 -16.36 15.14 -7.01
CA TYR A 84 -15.53 13.97 -6.73
C TYR A 84 -14.32 14.36 -5.88
N SER A 85 -13.77 13.38 -5.16
CA SER A 85 -12.53 13.53 -4.40
C SER A 85 -11.55 12.42 -4.79
N ILE A 86 -10.25 12.75 -4.75
CA ILE A 86 -9.14 11.82 -4.93
C ILE A 86 -8.03 12.20 -3.97
N PHE A 87 -7.27 11.21 -3.50
CA PHE A 87 -6.13 11.43 -2.62
C PHE A 87 -4.82 11.32 -3.40
N ALA A 88 -3.80 12.03 -2.91
CA ALA A 88 -2.43 11.82 -3.33
C ALA A 88 -1.51 11.89 -2.09
N ASP A 89 -0.55 10.97 -2.01
CA ASP A 89 0.44 10.98 -0.95
C ASP A 89 1.62 11.89 -1.35
N PRO A 90 2.19 12.68 -0.42
CA PRO A 90 3.14 13.74 -0.74
C PRO A 90 4.52 13.24 -1.21
N ASP A 91 4.82 11.95 -1.09
CA ASP A 91 6.04 11.31 -1.60
C ASP A 91 5.88 10.71 -3.01
N ASP A 92 4.67 10.74 -3.59
CA ASP A 92 4.32 10.21 -4.90
C ASP A 92 4.23 11.30 -5.99
N TRP A 93 3.83 10.92 -7.20
CA TRP A 93 3.54 11.86 -8.29
C TRP A 93 2.54 11.28 -9.29
N VAL A 94 1.99 12.13 -10.18
CA VAL A 94 0.95 11.74 -11.14
C VAL A 94 1.29 12.17 -12.57
N SER A 95 0.90 11.35 -13.55
CA SER A 95 0.99 11.70 -14.97
C SER A 95 -0.04 12.77 -15.35
N PRO A 96 0.22 13.65 -16.34
CA PRO A 96 -0.57 14.87 -16.59
C PRO A 96 -2.03 14.66 -17.02
N GLU A 97 -2.39 13.51 -17.56
CA GLU A 97 -3.70 13.30 -18.22
C GLU A 97 -4.68 12.46 -17.38
N GLY A 98 -4.26 12.00 -16.20
CA GLY A 98 -5.05 11.04 -15.44
C GLY A 98 -6.41 11.55 -14.97
N LEU A 99 -6.47 12.77 -14.47
CA LEU A 99 -7.72 13.34 -13.94
C LEU A 99 -8.79 13.53 -15.03
N ASN A 100 -8.41 13.94 -16.25
CA ASN A 100 -9.35 14.04 -17.36
C ASN A 100 -10.02 12.68 -17.62
N LEU A 101 -9.21 11.64 -17.79
CA LEU A 101 -9.69 10.31 -18.16
C LEU A 101 -10.60 9.72 -17.08
N LEU A 102 -10.29 9.95 -15.81
CA LEU A 102 -11.13 9.50 -14.70
C LEU A 102 -12.44 10.28 -14.64
N TYR A 103 -12.39 11.61 -14.79
CA TYR A 103 -13.57 12.45 -14.71
C TYR A 103 -14.52 12.24 -15.88
N ASP A 104 -13.99 12.17 -17.12
CA ASP A 104 -14.78 11.88 -18.31
C ASP A 104 -15.47 10.53 -18.18
N LYS A 105 -14.77 9.52 -17.66
CA LYS A 105 -15.36 8.19 -17.40
C LYS A 105 -16.45 8.25 -16.32
N ALA A 106 -16.25 9.06 -15.29
CA ALA A 106 -17.25 9.26 -14.25
C ALA A 106 -18.55 9.85 -14.81
N LEU A 107 -18.43 10.86 -15.68
CA LEU A 107 -19.58 11.49 -16.33
C LEU A 107 -20.25 10.55 -17.35
N GLU A 108 -19.48 9.92 -18.24
CA GLU A 108 -19.96 8.98 -19.26
C GLU A 108 -20.82 7.87 -18.63
N THR A 109 -20.37 7.30 -17.54
CA THR A 109 -21.01 6.18 -16.89
C THR A 109 -21.93 6.58 -15.75
N ASN A 110 -21.96 7.85 -15.34
CA ASN A 110 -22.55 8.31 -14.09
C ASN A 110 -22.10 7.44 -12.90
N ALA A 111 -20.81 7.12 -12.84
CA ALA A 111 -20.24 6.28 -11.80
C ALA A 111 -20.12 7.04 -10.46
N ASP A 112 -20.28 6.34 -9.37
CA ASP A 112 -19.98 6.84 -8.04
C ASP A 112 -18.50 6.73 -7.72
N ILE A 113 -17.81 5.74 -8.33
CA ILE A 113 -16.39 5.49 -8.17
C ILE A 113 -15.80 5.13 -9.53
N VAL A 114 -14.67 5.75 -9.89
CA VAL A 114 -13.86 5.34 -11.04
C VAL A 114 -12.50 4.85 -10.53
N MET A 115 -12.16 3.62 -10.88
CA MET A 115 -10.90 2.97 -10.53
C MET A 115 -9.95 2.95 -11.70
N CYS A 116 -8.65 3.00 -11.44
CA CYS A 116 -7.61 2.82 -12.45
C CYS A 116 -6.43 2.01 -11.90
N ASP A 117 -5.49 1.68 -12.80
CA ASP A 117 -4.26 0.98 -12.46
C ASP A 117 -3.25 1.91 -11.77
N ILE A 118 -2.12 1.34 -11.33
CA ILE A 118 -1.08 2.08 -10.60
C ILE A 118 0.31 1.65 -11.07
N TYR A 119 1.25 2.58 -11.08
CA TYR A 119 2.67 2.26 -11.16
C TYR A 119 3.29 2.12 -9.78
N HIS A 120 4.04 1.06 -9.54
CA HIS A 120 5.00 0.98 -8.45
C HIS A 120 6.38 1.27 -9.01
N GLU A 121 7.07 2.25 -8.42
CA GLU A 121 8.30 2.81 -9.01
C GLU A 121 9.40 2.96 -7.95
N ASP A 122 10.61 2.54 -8.29
CA ASP A 122 11.84 2.88 -7.58
C ASP A 122 12.79 3.61 -8.54
N GLU A 123 13.99 3.97 -8.09
CA GLU A 123 14.99 4.66 -8.94
C GLU A 123 15.34 3.94 -10.24
N TYR A 124 15.10 2.62 -10.32
CA TYR A 124 15.58 1.77 -11.40
C TYR A 124 14.48 1.07 -12.18
N VAL A 125 13.32 0.85 -11.57
CA VAL A 125 12.28 -0.01 -12.13
C VAL A 125 10.90 0.60 -11.92
N ARG A 126 10.11 0.58 -12.99
CA ARG A 126 8.69 0.91 -12.97
C ARG A 126 7.89 -0.36 -13.27
N HIS A 127 7.02 -0.72 -12.34
CA HIS A 127 6.11 -1.84 -12.48
C HIS A 127 4.68 -1.36 -12.66
N TYR A 128 4.06 -1.72 -13.77
CA TYR A 128 2.64 -1.54 -13.98
C TYR A 128 1.88 -2.59 -13.16
N THR A 129 0.96 -2.14 -12.31
CA THR A 129 0.14 -3.02 -11.47
C THR A 129 -1.32 -2.84 -11.86
N LYS A 130 -1.85 -3.84 -12.52
CA LYS A 130 -3.24 -3.87 -12.97
C LYS A 130 -4.18 -3.95 -11.76
N GLN A 131 -5.24 -3.13 -11.76
CA GLN A 131 -6.25 -3.05 -10.71
C GLN A 131 -7.66 -3.30 -11.27
N GLU A 132 -7.74 -3.99 -12.40
CA GLU A 132 -9.01 -4.33 -13.06
C GLU A 132 -9.78 -5.39 -12.25
N PRO A 133 -11.01 -5.08 -11.83
CA PRO A 133 -11.85 -6.05 -11.16
C PRO A 133 -12.41 -7.06 -12.17
N SER A 134 -12.71 -8.27 -11.72
CA SER A 134 -13.33 -9.30 -12.58
C SER A 134 -14.78 -8.95 -12.97
N ALA A 135 -15.45 -8.12 -12.18
CA ALA A 135 -16.74 -7.52 -12.49
C ALA A 135 -16.91 -6.17 -11.77
N LEU A 136 -17.69 -5.26 -12.37
CA LEU A 136 -17.89 -3.90 -11.86
C LEU A 136 -19.09 -3.82 -10.87
N ASP A 137 -19.31 -4.87 -10.08
CA ASP A 137 -20.27 -4.85 -8.99
C ASP A 137 -19.56 -4.74 -7.63
N HIS A 138 -20.19 -4.06 -6.69
CA HIS A 138 -19.61 -3.76 -5.40
C HIS A 138 -19.24 -5.01 -4.58
N ASN A 139 -20.01 -6.10 -4.66
CA ASN A 139 -19.75 -7.32 -3.92
C ASN A 139 -18.50 -8.07 -4.44
N THR A 140 -18.31 -8.09 -5.77
CA THR A 140 -17.12 -8.66 -6.39
C THR A 140 -15.89 -7.86 -5.99
N ILE A 141 -15.94 -6.54 -6.12
CA ILE A 141 -14.80 -5.67 -5.76
C ILE A 141 -14.51 -5.76 -4.27
N LEU A 142 -15.53 -5.79 -3.40
CA LEU A 142 -15.34 -5.95 -1.97
C LEU A 142 -14.60 -7.24 -1.60
N LYS A 143 -14.82 -8.35 -2.29
CA LYS A 143 -14.04 -9.58 -2.11
C LYS A 143 -12.62 -9.42 -2.66
N GLU A 144 -12.49 -8.84 -3.84
CA GLU A 144 -11.23 -8.71 -4.56
C GLU A 144 -10.25 -7.73 -3.88
N LEU A 145 -10.73 -6.79 -3.06
CA LEU A 145 -9.89 -5.99 -2.16
C LEU A 145 -9.00 -6.83 -1.24
N PHE A 146 -9.39 -8.07 -0.99
CA PHE A 146 -8.64 -9.00 -0.14
C PHE A 146 -7.92 -10.11 -0.91
N VAL A 147 -7.92 -10.05 -2.24
CA VAL A 147 -7.32 -11.09 -3.09
C VAL A 147 -6.31 -10.52 -4.08
N ASN A 148 -6.74 -9.65 -4.96
CA ASN A 148 -5.96 -9.20 -6.12
C ASN A 148 -6.06 -7.69 -6.42
N ILE A 149 -7.01 -6.97 -5.83
CA ILE A 149 -7.13 -5.51 -5.98
C ILE A 149 -6.57 -4.83 -4.73
N GLY A 150 -5.74 -3.79 -4.93
CA GLY A 150 -5.24 -2.98 -3.82
C GLY A 150 -6.33 -2.09 -3.21
N GLY A 151 -6.35 -2.01 -1.88
CA GLY A 151 -7.22 -1.08 -1.16
C GLY A 151 -6.78 0.38 -1.24
N PHE A 152 -5.95 0.77 -2.21
CA PHE A 152 -5.43 2.13 -2.36
C PHE A 152 -6.56 3.14 -2.61
N THR A 153 -6.48 4.31 -1.99
CA THR A 153 -7.39 5.43 -2.25
C THR A 153 -6.90 6.34 -3.37
N VAL A 154 -5.60 6.34 -3.62
CA VAL A 154 -4.91 7.23 -4.56
C VAL A 154 -5.21 6.97 -6.04
N ASN A 155 -5.72 5.78 -6.38
CA ASN A 155 -6.11 5.39 -7.73
C ASN A 155 -7.64 5.30 -7.93
N LYS A 156 -8.39 5.98 -7.07
CA LYS A 156 -9.86 5.98 -7.12
C LYS A 156 -10.42 7.38 -7.02
N LEU A 157 -11.14 7.79 -8.06
CA LEU A 157 -11.95 9.01 -8.07
C LEU A 157 -13.33 8.67 -7.49
N ILE A 158 -13.69 9.25 -6.35
CA ILE A 158 -14.86 8.88 -5.55
C ILE A 158 -15.80 10.08 -5.42
N LYS A 159 -17.11 9.91 -5.65
CA LYS A 159 -18.09 10.96 -5.34
C LYS A 159 -17.96 11.40 -3.89
N THR A 160 -17.62 12.63 -3.63
CA THR A 160 -17.35 13.18 -2.30
C THR A 160 -18.54 12.98 -1.34
N THR A 161 -19.76 13.03 -1.87
CA THR A 161 -20.99 12.84 -1.08
C THR A 161 -21.15 11.43 -0.49
N LEU A 162 -20.45 10.39 -1.01
CA LEU A 162 -20.55 9.03 -0.49
C LEU A 162 -20.06 8.91 0.95
N TYR A 163 -19.00 9.63 1.30
CA TYR A 163 -18.45 9.65 2.66
C TYR A 163 -19.51 10.09 3.67
N LYS A 164 -20.18 11.22 3.39
CA LYS A 164 -21.26 11.73 4.25
C LYS A 164 -22.50 10.85 4.21
N LYS A 165 -22.90 10.37 3.01
CA LYS A 165 -24.10 9.56 2.83
C LYS A 165 -24.06 8.28 3.66
N TYR A 166 -22.91 7.67 3.77
CA TYR A 166 -22.74 6.38 4.46
C TYR A 166 -22.02 6.52 5.82
N GLY A 167 -21.71 7.73 6.27
CA GLY A 167 -20.99 7.94 7.53
C GLY A 167 -19.60 7.35 7.55
N ILE A 168 -18.88 7.40 6.41
CA ILE A 168 -17.57 6.77 6.24
C ILE A 168 -16.47 7.75 6.58
N GLU A 169 -15.59 7.33 7.48
CA GLU A 169 -14.38 8.04 7.86
C GLU A 169 -13.17 7.11 7.79
N TYR A 170 -11.99 7.67 7.57
CA TYR A 170 -10.73 6.95 7.76
C TYR A 170 -10.55 6.63 9.24
N PRO A 171 -10.28 5.36 9.60
CA PRO A 171 -10.20 4.95 11.00
C PRO A 171 -8.97 5.56 11.68
N LYS A 172 -9.19 6.27 12.79
CA LYS A 172 -8.13 6.91 13.57
C LYS A 172 -7.40 5.88 14.46
N GLY A 173 -6.12 6.15 14.73
CA GLY A 173 -5.31 5.35 15.65
C GLY A 173 -4.92 3.97 15.12
N ILE A 174 -5.00 3.76 13.78
CA ILE A 174 -4.38 2.63 13.09
C ILE A 174 -3.48 3.15 11.98
N TYR A 175 -2.47 2.36 11.59
CA TYR A 175 -1.61 2.64 10.46
C TYR A 175 -1.36 1.37 9.64
N GLY A 176 -1.39 1.55 8.31
CA GLY A 176 -1.28 0.46 7.35
C GLY A 176 -2.52 -0.41 7.32
N CYS A 177 -3.44 -0.12 6.47
CA CYS A 177 -4.74 -0.71 6.15
C CYS A 177 -5.91 0.27 6.33
N GLU A 178 -5.68 1.52 6.73
CA GLU A 178 -6.72 2.54 6.83
C GLU A 178 -7.42 2.76 5.48
N ASP A 179 -6.66 2.76 4.38
CA ASP A 179 -7.17 2.85 3.01
C ASP A 179 -8.06 1.67 2.67
N GLN A 180 -7.55 0.44 2.87
CA GLN A 180 -8.31 -0.77 2.57
C GLN A 180 -9.58 -0.87 3.42
N TYR A 181 -9.53 -0.43 4.68
CA TYR A 181 -10.70 -0.40 5.55
C TYR A 181 -11.75 0.58 5.01
N THR A 182 -11.34 1.79 4.65
CA THR A 182 -12.23 2.81 4.10
C THR A 182 -12.82 2.38 2.76
N MET A 183 -12.02 1.76 1.88
CA MET A 183 -12.54 1.20 0.62
C MET A 183 -13.52 0.07 0.87
N ALA A 184 -13.24 -0.83 1.81
CA ALA A 184 -14.18 -1.89 2.19
C ALA A 184 -15.50 -1.30 2.74
N ALA A 185 -15.43 -0.24 3.54
CA ALA A 185 -16.61 0.45 4.05
C ALA A 185 -17.44 1.07 2.93
N ILE A 186 -16.83 1.62 1.88
CA ILE A 186 -17.53 2.16 0.71
C ILE A 186 -18.15 1.02 -0.12
N PHE A 187 -17.36 0.01 -0.49
CA PHE A 187 -17.84 -1.08 -1.35
C PHE A 187 -18.80 -2.06 -0.66
N LYS A 188 -19.01 -1.93 0.65
CA LYS A 188 -20.09 -2.60 1.37
C LYS A 188 -21.49 -2.14 0.88
N HIS A 189 -21.57 -0.97 0.29
CA HIS A 189 -22.79 -0.36 -0.22
C HIS A 189 -22.93 -0.57 -1.72
N ASP A 190 -24.19 -0.54 -2.21
CA ASP A 190 -24.48 -0.57 -3.64
C ASP A 190 -24.10 0.77 -4.27
N VAL A 191 -22.91 0.79 -4.87
CA VAL A 191 -22.30 1.94 -5.54
C VAL A 191 -22.00 1.58 -6.99
N LYS A 192 -22.19 2.55 -7.88
CA LYS A 192 -21.92 2.40 -9.31
C LYS A 192 -20.45 2.62 -9.61
N ILE A 193 -19.80 1.62 -10.19
CA ILE A 193 -18.36 1.59 -10.37
C ILE A 193 -18.00 1.57 -11.85
N ALA A 194 -16.96 2.29 -12.21
CA ALA A 194 -16.33 2.23 -13.54
C ALA A 194 -14.83 1.97 -13.39
N TYR A 195 -14.22 1.49 -14.45
CA TYR A 195 -12.79 1.24 -14.51
C TYR A 195 -12.20 1.82 -15.79
N VAL A 196 -10.99 2.36 -15.67
CA VAL A 196 -10.19 2.88 -16.79
C VAL A 196 -8.84 2.16 -16.78
N PRO A 197 -8.43 1.48 -17.87
CA PRO A 197 -7.19 0.70 -17.93
C PRO A 197 -5.96 1.59 -18.14
N ILE A 198 -5.74 2.54 -17.26
CA ILE A 198 -4.58 3.44 -17.27
C ILE A 198 -3.94 3.45 -15.88
N ALA A 199 -2.63 3.64 -15.83
CA ALA A 199 -1.92 3.97 -14.62
C ALA A 199 -1.37 5.40 -14.75
N PHE A 200 -1.93 6.32 -14.00
CA PHE A 200 -1.44 7.71 -13.95
C PHE A 200 -0.76 8.05 -12.62
N TYR A 201 -1.01 7.26 -11.59
CA TYR A 201 -0.46 7.41 -10.25
C TYR A 201 0.83 6.60 -10.11
N HIS A 202 1.90 7.25 -9.70
CA HIS A 202 3.23 6.68 -9.52
C HIS A 202 3.55 6.57 -8.03
N TYR A 203 3.32 5.36 -7.48
CA TYR A 203 3.64 5.02 -6.11
C TYR A 203 5.15 4.81 -5.97
N MET A 204 5.82 5.73 -5.28
CA MET A 204 7.28 5.73 -5.14
C MET A 204 7.73 4.87 -3.97
N PHE A 205 8.80 4.12 -4.20
CA PHE A 205 9.44 3.39 -3.11
C PHE A 205 10.06 4.36 -2.11
N ASN A 206 9.52 4.39 -0.90
CA ASN A 206 10.06 5.16 0.22
C ASN A 206 10.56 4.20 1.33
N PRO A 207 11.88 4.14 1.62
CA PRO A 207 12.43 3.26 2.66
C PRO A 207 11.96 3.65 4.07
N TYR A 208 11.51 4.88 4.27
CA TYR A 208 11.01 5.42 5.54
C TYR A 208 9.48 5.34 5.69
N SER A 209 8.80 4.64 4.77
CA SER A 209 7.34 4.48 4.81
C SER A 209 6.86 3.83 6.11
N LEU A 210 5.78 4.36 6.67
CA LEU A 210 5.13 3.84 7.88
C LEU A 210 4.72 2.36 7.74
N THR A 211 4.40 1.91 6.54
CA THR A 211 3.99 0.52 6.28
C THR A 211 5.13 -0.50 6.48
N ARG A 212 6.39 -0.03 6.54
CA ARG A 212 7.58 -0.87 6.77
C ARG A 212 8.00 -0.94 8.23
N HIS A 213 7.37 -0.14 9.06
CA HIS A 213 7.64 -0.19 10.51
C HIS A 213 7.10 -1.49 11.11
N TYR A 214 7.92 -2.14 11.95
CA TYR A 214 7.54 -3.30 12.75
C TYR A 214 8.16 -3.17 14.13
N ASP A 215 7.34 -3.20 15.16
CA ASP A 215 7.73 -3.10 16.56
C ASP A 215 7.01 -4.15 17.42
N GLU A 216 7.20 -4.10 18.71
CA GLU A 216 6.59 -5.03 19.67
C GLU A 216 5.06 -4.91 19.73
N ASN A 217 4.51 -3.75 19.40
CA ASN A 217 3.07 -3.45 19.44
C ASN A 217 2.37 -3.82 18.12
N THR A 218 3.15 -4.09 17.05
CA THR A 218 2.60 -4.32 15.71
C THR A 218 1.62 -5.50 15.69
N TYR A 219 1.89 -6.56 16.43
CA TYR A 219 1.00 -7.72 16.50
C TYR A 219 -0.37 -7.37 17.12
N GLU A 220 -0.38 -6.61 18.18
CA GLU A 220 -1.62 -6.16 18.84
C GLU A 220 -2.41 -5.22 17.93
N MET A 221 -1.73 -4.33 17.21
CA MET A 221 -2.33 -3.48 16.20
C MET A 221 -2.94 -4.31 15.05
N ASP A 222 -2.22 -5.31 14.57
CA ASP A 222 -2.70 -6.21 13.51
C ASP A 222 -3.95 -6.98 13.96
N LEU A 223 -4.02 -7.43 15.23
CA LEU A 223 -5.22 -8.08 15.78
C LEU A 223 -6.40 -7.11 15.91
N ARG A 224 -6.14 -5.86 16.31
CA ARG A 224 -7.17 -4.82 16.35
C ARG A 224 -7.73 -4.54 14.95
N ILE A 225 -6.87 -4.39 13.95
CA ILE A 225 -7.27 -4.21 12.55
C ILE A 225 -8.09 -5.41 12.06
N LEU A 226 -7.67 -6.65 12.39
CA LEU A 226 -8.43 -7.86 12.05
C LEU A 226 -9.84 -7.82 12.65
N GLN A 227 -9.98 -7.41 13.92
CA GLN A 227 -11.29 -7.30 14.56
C GLN A 227 -12.16 -6.22 13.90
N MET A 228 -11.60 -5.06 13.59
CA MET A 228 -12.31 -4.00 12.87
C MET A 228 -12.87 -4.47 11.52
N PHE A 229 -12.09 -5.25 10.74
CA PHE A 229 -12.59 -5.83 9.49
C PHE A 229 -13.68 -6.87 9.70
N LYS A 230 -13.60 -7.67 10.78
CA LYS A 230 -14.67 -8.61 11.12
C LYS A 230 -15.97 -7.89 11.40
N ASP A 231 -15.93 -6.85 12.24
CA ASP A 231 -17.10 -6.07 12.62
C ASP A 231 -17.70 -5.34 11.41
N LEU A 232 -16.83 -4.75 10.56
CA LEU A 232 -17.28 -4.06 9.34
C LEU A 232 -17.98 -4.98 8.36
N LEU A 233 -17.46 -6.19 8.16
CA LEU A 233 -17.84 -7.08 7.06
C LEU A 233 -18.78 -8.22 7.49
N GLU A 234 -19.17 -8.27 8.75
CA GLU A 234 -20.12 -9.28 9.23
C GLU A 234 -21.38 -9.30 8.36
N GLY A 235 -21.81 -10.50 7.95
CA GLY A 235 -22.95 -10.70 7.07
C GLY A 235 -22.70 -10.39 5.59
N THR A 236 -21.53 -9.91 5.20
CA THR A 236 -21.18 -9.67 3.78
C THR A 236 -20.55 -10.90 3.11
N PRO A 237 -20.64 -11.02 1.76
CA PRO A 237 -19.95 -12.09 1.03
C PRO A 237 -18.43 -12.05 1.14
N ALA A 238 -17.82 -10.91 1.53
CA ALA A 238 -16.40 -10.74 1.67
C ALA A 238 -15.84 -11.18 3.03
N TYR A 239 -16.69 -11.42 4.04
CA TYR A 239 -16.28 -11.69 5.42
C TYR A 239 -15.20 -12.78 5.55
N ASN A 240 -15.44 -13.95 4.94
CA ASN A 240 -14.51 -15.08 5.02
C ASN A 240 -13.19 -14.78 4.28
N TYR A 241 -13.25 -14.08 3.13
CA TYR A 241 -12.06 -13.66 2.37
C TYR A 241 -11.21 -12.67 3.18
N ALA A 242 -11.83 -11.65 3.73
CA ALA A 242 -11.17 -10.64 4.56
C ALA A 242 -10.52 -11.27 5.79
N ASN A 243 -11.26 -12.09 6.52
CA ASN A 243 -10.77 -12.75 7.74
C ASN A 243 -9.55 -13.63 7.44
N LYS A 244 -9.63 -14.50 6.41
CA LYS A 244 -8.52 -15.36 6.02
C LYS A 244 -7.31 -14.56 5.52
N ASN A 245 -7.53 -13.57 4.66
CA ASN A 245 -6.46 -12.74 4.12
C ASN A 245 -5.75 -11.95 5.22
N LYS A 246 -6.49 -11.30 6.12
CA LYS A 246 -5.89 -10.54 7.23
C LYS A 246 -5.13 -11.43 8.21
N GLN A 247 -5.64 -12.60 8.55
CA GLN A 247 -4.91 -13.57 9.36
C GLN A 247 -3.60 -13.99 8.68
N ASN A 248 -3.63 -14.30 7.38
CA ASN A 248 -2.43 -14.64 6.62
C ASN A 248 -1.43 -13.48 6.58
N ALA A 249 -1.91 -12.24 6.38
CA ALA A 249 -1.06 -11.05 6.36
C ALA A 249 -0.35 -10.83 7.70
N ILE A 250 -1.03 -11.02 8.84
CA ILE A 250 -0.45 -10.97 10.19
C ILE A 250 0.69 -12.00 10.32
N PHE A 251 0.43 -13.23 9.93
CA PHE A 251 1.44 -14.29 9.99
C PHE A 251 2.65 -14.01 9.11
N VAL A 252 2.42 -13.63 7.83
CA VAL A 252 3.48 -13.32 6.86
C VAL A 252 4.31 -12.15 7.35
N ARG A 253 3.67 -11.05 7.80
CA ARG A 253 4.35 -9.87 8.34
C ARG A 253 5.20 -10.21 9.58
N ALA A 254 4.66 -10.99 10.51
CA ALA A 254 5.38 -11.45 11.69
C ALA A 254 6.58 -12.34 11.32
N PHE A 255 6.44 -13.20 10.31
CA PHE A 255 7.53 -14.05 9.84
C PHE A 255 8.67 -13.23 9.20
N TRP A 256 8.36 -12.26 8.33
CA TRP A 256 9.35 -11.46 7.63
C TRP A 256 10.04 -10.42 8.53
N ASN A 257 9.31 -9.79 9.44
CA ASN A 257 9.77 -8.60 10.18
C ASN A 257 9.95 -8.84 11.68
N GLY A 258 9.40 -9.91 12.22
CA GLY A 258 9.37 -10.18 13.67
C GLY A 258 10.66 -10.73 14.26
N GLY A 259 11.76 -10.83 13.47
CA GLY A 259 13.02 -11.48 13.89
C GLY A 259 13.67 -10.90 15.13
N ASN A 260 13.50 -9.60 15.38
CA ASN A 260 14.02 -8.91 16.57
C ASN A 260 13.04 -8.92 17.76
N TYR A 261 11.78 -9.30 17.57
CA TYR A 261 10.71 -9.18 18.54
C TYR A 261 10.19 -10.52 19.06
N TYR A 262 10.40 -11.61 18.31
CA TYR A 262 9.90 -12.93 18.68
C TYR A 262 11.01 -13.92 19.02
N THR A 263 10.91 -14.51 20.20
CA THR A 263 11.62 -15.77 20.48
C THR A 263 10.94 -16.91 19.71
N SER A 264 11.68 -18.00 19.45
CA SER A 264 11.11 -19.19 18.81
C SER A 264 9.93 -19.78 19.60
N LYS A 265 9.96 -19.70 20.93
CA LYS A 265 8.85 -20.13 21.81
C LYS A 265 7.62 -19.26 21.59
N LYS A 266 7.76 -17.91 21.62
CA LYS A 266 6.64 -16.97 21.42
C LYS A 266 6.06 -17.10 20.02
N PHE A 267 6.88 -17.14 18.97
CA PHE A 267 6.43 -17.32 17.61
C PHE A 267 5.61 -18.60 17.43
N ARG A 268 6.10 -19.74 17.96
CA ARG A 268 5.36 -20.99 17.94
C ARG A 268 4.02 -20.90 18.67
N GLN A 269 3.97 -20.27 19.84
CA GLN A 269 2.71 -20.09 20.58
C GLN A 269 1.66 -19.35 19.76
N LEU A 270 2.05 -18.26 19.08
CA LEU A 270 1.15 -17.43 18.28
C LEU A 270 0.72 -18.12 16.98
N PHE A 271 1.63 -18.80 16.30
CA PHE A 271 1.46 -19.18 14.89
C PHE A 271 1.48 -20.71 14.61
N LYS A 272 1.54 -21.57 15.62
CA LYS A 272 1.56 -23.04 15.40
C LYS A 272 0.42 -23.58 14.54
N ASN A 273 -0.74 -22.98 14.64
CA ASN A 273 -1.95 -23.41 13.91
C ASN A 273 -1.90 -23.04 12.42
N TYR A 274 -1.07 -22.06 12.04
CA TYR A 274 -0.91 -21.62 10.64
C TYR A 274 -0.18 -22.62 9.76
N LYS A 275 0.45 -23.65 10.31
CA LYS A 275 1.07 -24.73 9.53
C LYS A 275 0.17 -25.30 8.44
N ARG A 276 -1.13 -25.40 8.70
CA ARG A 276 -2.13 -25.93 7.77
C ARG A 276 -2.36 -25.00 6.57
N ASP A 277 -2.17 -23.70 6.76
CA ASP A 277 -2.47 -22.66 5.77
C ASP A 277 -1.25 -22.25 4.94
N ILE A 278 -0.03 -22.61 5.36
CA ILE A 278 1.22 -22.20 4.69
C ILE A 278 1.23 -22.58 3.20
N ASN A 279 0.69 -23.75 2.83
CA ASN A 279 0.66 -24.20 1.44
C ASN A 279 -0.18 -23.31 0.53
N PHE A 280 -1.18 -22.61 1.08
CA PHE A 280 -2.08 -21.72 0.36
C PHE A 280 -1.56 -20.28 0.26
N LEU A 281 -0.45 -19.95 0.92
CA LEU A 281 0.17 -18.62 0.81
C LEU A 281 0.82 -18.45 -0.56
N ASN A 282 0.80 -17.22 -1.06
CA ASN A 282 1.51 -16.87 -2.29
C ASN A 282 3.00 -16.57 -2.01
N GLU A 283 3.72 -17.59 -1.56
CA GLU A 283 5.13 -17.49 -1.20
C GLU A 283 5.96 -18.59 -1.90
N PRO A 284 7.23 -18.34 -2.21
CA PRO A 284 8.12 -19.34 -2.77
C PRO A 284 8.25 -20.59 -1.86
N LEU A 285 8.42 -21.75 -2.43
CA LEU A 285 8.49 -23.02 -1.70
C LEU A 285 9.51 -22.97 -0.54
N VAL A 286 10.70 -22.43 -0.77
CA VAL A 286 11.73 -22.28 0.28
C VAL A 286 11.23 -21.44 1.45
N VAL A 287 10.50 -20.35 1.18
CA VAL A 287 9.92 -19.50 2.22
C VAL A 287 8.84 -20.25 2.98
N LYS A 288 7.98 -21.02 2.29
CA LYS A 288 6.98 -21.90 2.93
C LYS A 288 7.62 -22.92 3.87
N CYS A 289 8.72 -23.56 3.45
CA CYS A 289 9.48 -24.46 4.30
C CYS A 289 10.06 -23.78 5.55
N LEU A 290 10.61 -22.57 5.41
CA LEU A 290 11.10 -21.79 6.54
C LEU A 290 9.96 -21.36 7.47
N MET A 291 8.79 -20.99 6.94
CA MET A 291 7.59 -20.70 7.73
C MET A 291 7.12 -21.92 8.52
N TRP A 292 7.12 -23.08 7.91
CA TRP A 292 6.78 -24.34 8.58
C TRP A 292 7.76 -24.66 9.73
N LEU A 293 9.05 -24.48 9.49
CA LEU A 293 10.12 -24.64 10.47
C LEU A 293 9.95 -23.67 11.64
N ALA A 294 9.62 -22.41 11.36
CA ALA A 294 9.34 -21.38 12.36
C ALA A 294 8.15 -21.75 13.25
N CYS A 295 7.04 -22.19 12.66
CA CYS A 295 5.85 -22.68 13.39
C CYS A 295 6.14 -23.94 14.20
N SER A 296 7.18 -24.70 13.86
CA SER A 296 7.62 -25.89 14.59
C SER A 296 8.48 -25.58 15.83
N GLY A 297 8.88 -24.32 16.01
CA GLY A 297 9.67 -23.85 17.15
C GLY A 297 11.11 -23.47 16.83
N ALA A 298 11.49 -23.42 15.56
CA ALA A 298 12.82 -23.04 15.11
C ALA A 298 12.82 -21.67 14.38
N PHE A 299 12.01 -20.71 14.83
CA PHE A 299 11.87 -19.39 14.22
C PHE A 299 13.21 -18.64 14.10
N ALA A 300 14.04 -18.64 15.16
CA ALA A 300 15.33 -17.94 15.12
C ALA A 300 16.26 -18.51 14.02
N LEU A 301 16.25 -19.82 13.79
CA LEU A 301 17.01 -20.46 12.71
C LEU A 301 16.43 -20.11 11.35
N ALA A 302 15.11 -20.21 11.20
CA ALA A 302 14.42 -19.88 9.96
C ALA A 302 14.66 -18.41 9.56
N ASN A 303 14.62 -17.48 10.53
CA ASN A 303 14.88 -16.06 10.30
C ASN A 303 16.35 -15.79 9.87
N LYS A 304 17.33 -16.44 10.51
CA LYS A 304 18.74 -16.35 10.10
C LYS A 304 18.96 -16.81 8.66
N ILE A 305 18.35 -17.94 8.27
CA ILE A 305 18.43 -18.46 6.89
C ILE A 305 17.76 -17.49 5.92
N LEU A 306 16.60 -16.94 6.27
CA LEU A 306 15.87 -15.97 5.46
C LEU A 306 16.71 -14.71 5.20
N LEU A 307 17.31 -14.13 6.24
CA LEU A 307 18.17 -12.96 6.15
C LEU A 307 19.41 -13.23 5.29
N PHE A 308 19.99 -14.41 5.41
CA PHE A 308 21.13 -14.83 4.56
C PHE A 308 20.72 -14.92 3.09
N ILE A 309 19.58 -15.55 2.78
CA ILE A 309 19.05 -15.64 1.40
C ILE A 309 18.79 -14.24 0.84
N PHE A 310 18.23 -13.34 1.64
CA PHE A 310 17.97 -11.96 1.23
C PHE A 310 19.25 -11.18 0.92
N ALA A 311 20.25 -11.26 1.80
CA ALA A 311 21.56 -10.63 1.60
C ALA A 311 22.26 -11.16 0.33
N LEU A 312 22.12 -12.47 0.05
CA LEU A 312 22.66 -13.08 -1.14
C LEU A 312 21.97 -12.60 -2.42
N LYS A 313 20.63 -12.48 -2.40
CA LYS A 313 19.87 -11.91 -3.53
C LYS A 313 20.24 -10.45 -3.82
N GLN A 314 20.45 -9.64 -2.80
CA GLN A 314 20.89 -8.25 -2.96
C GLN A 314 22.29 -8.17 -3.60
N LYS A 315 23.24 -9.00 -3.13
CA LYS A 315 24.57 -9.07 -3.74
C LYS A 315 24.51 -9.49 -5.22
N ILE A 316 23.65 -10.45 -5.58
CA ILE A 316 23.45 -10.89 -6.97
C ILE A 316 22.86 -9.76 -7.81
N LYS A 317 21.88 -8.99 -7.28
CA LYS A 317 21.29 -7.82 -7.98
C LYS A 317 22.36 -6.78 -8.28
N ILE A 318 23.19 -6.42 -7.29
CA ILE A 318 24.31 -5.47 -7.45
C ILE A 318 25.31 -5.96 -8.49
N VAL A 319 25.69 -7.23 -8.44
CA VAL A 319 26.61 -7.83 -9.40
C VAL A 319 26.02 -7.86 -10.82
N LYS A 320 24.71 -8.15 -10.98
CA LYS A 320 24.04 -8.06 -12.29
C LYS A 320 24.02 -6.61 -12.83
N CYS A 321 23.74 -5.63 -12.00
CA CYS A 321 23.79 -4.21 -12.40
C CYS A 321 25.19 -3.79 -12.84
N ASN A 322 26.23 -4.25 -12.11
CA ASN A 322 27.63 -3.98 -12.46
C ASN A 322 28.12 -4.72 -13.72
N LEU A 323 27.50 -5.87 -14.07
CA LEU A 323 27.77 -6.62 -15.30
C LEU A 323 27.19 -5.96 -16.53
N LEU A 324 26.02 -5.37 -16.42
CA LEU A 324 25.39 -4.60 -17.52
C LEU A 324 26.23 -3.36 -17.86
N ASN A 325 27.04 -2.87 -16.89
CA ASN A 325 27.88 -1.69 -17.06
C ASN A 325 29.36 -2.00 -17.41
N LYS A 326 29.85 -3.26 -17.34
CA LYS A 326 31.24 -3.62 -17.65
C LYS A 326 31.34 -5.06 -18.16
N ASN A 327 31.79 -5.21 -19.42
CA ASN A 327 32.18 -6.50 -20.02
C ASN A 327 33.34 -7.18 -19.25
N LYS A 328 33.06 -8.02 -18.22
CA LYS A 328 34.12 -8.77 -17.52
C LYS A 328 33.69 -10.18 -17.10
N CYS A 329 34.45 -11.16 -17.56
CA CYS A 329 34.30 -12.61 -17.33
C CYS A 329 34.49 -13.06 -15.85
N SER A 330 35.25 -12.33 -15.02
CA SER A 330 35.53 -12.68 -13.62
C SER A 330 34.29 -12.59 -12.70
N VAL A 331 33.32 -11.79 -13.10
CA VAL A 331 32.05 -11.58 -12.36
C VAL A 331 31.08 -12.73 -12.59
N LEU A 332 31.15 -13.39 -13.76
CA LEU A 332 30.35 -14.58 -14.06
C LEU A 332 30.69 -15.78 -13.12
N LEU A 333 31.96 -15.92 -12.79
CA LEU A 333 32.43 -16.97 -11.88
C LEU A 333 31.94 -16.76 -10.44
N SER A 334 31.86 -15.50 -9.99
CA SER A 334 31.31 -15.17 -8.66
C SER A 334 29.79 -15.39 -8.59
N LEU A 335 29.05 -15.13 -9.68
CA LEU A 335 27.62 -15.42 -9.78
C LEU A 335 27.33 -16.92 -9.79
N LEU A 336 28.13 -17.73 -10.47
CA LEU A 336 27.99 -19.19 -10.48
C LEU A 336 28.25 -19.78 -9.08
N LYS A 337 29.25 -19.31 -8.34
CA LYS A 337 29.50 -19.73 -6.96
C LYS A 337 28.35 -19.36 -6.02
N MET A 338 27.75 -18.16 -6.19
CA MET A 338 26.57 -17.72 -5.42
C MET A 338 25.31 -18.53 -5.78
N ALA A 339 25.10 -18.85 -7.06
CA ALA A 339 23.99 -19.68 -7.50
C ALA A 339 24.09 -21.12 -6.96
N CYS A 340 25.30 -21.70 -6.92
CA CYS A 340 25.56 -23.02 -6.30
C CYS A 340 25.23 -22.98 -4.79
N SER A 341 25.57 -21.93 -4.07
CA SER A 341 25.24 -21.78 -2.63
C SER A 341 23.74 -21.71 -2.39
N ILE A 342 22.99 -21.03 -3.27
CA ILE A 342 21.52 -20.99 -3.22
C ILE A 342 20.92 -22.37 -3.51
N CYS A 343 21.40 -23.07 -4.54
CA CYS A 343 20.97 -24.43 -4.86
C CYS A 343 21.28 -25.42 -3.73
N PHE A 344 22.42 -25.28 -3.07
CA PHE A 344 22.80 -26.10 -1.92
C PHE A 344 21.88 -25.83 -0.71
N LEU A 345 21.59 -24.58 -0.39
CA LEU A 345 20.60 -24.21 0.64
C LEU A 345 19.20 -24.72 0.30
N TYR A 346 18.81 -24.65 -0.98
CA TYR A 346 17.53 -25.17 -1.46
C TYR A 346 17.42 -26.69 -1.18
N LYS A 347 18.48 -27.41 -1.45
CA LYS A 347 18.56 -28.87 -1.16
C LYS A 347 18.53 -29.18 0.34
N ILE A 348 19.25 -28.39 1.18
CA ILE A 348 19.24 -28.57 2.65
C ILE A 348 17.86 -28.30 3.21
N VAL A 349 17.22 -27.19 2.82
CA VAL A 349 15.89 -26.83 3.31
C VAL A 349 14.84 -27.84 2.84
N SER A 350 14.93 -28.31 1.60
CA SER A 350 14.06 -29.39 1.12
C SER A 350 14.26 -30.70 1.90
N TYR A 351 15.49 -31.03 2.26
CA TYR A 351 15.81 -32.26 3.03
C TYR A 351 15.34 -32.18 4.49
N LEU A 352 15.26 -30.97 5.07
CA LEU A 352 14.78 -30.73 6.44
C LEU A 352 13.25 -30.67 6.54
N CYS A 353 12.53 -30.57 5.42
CA CYS A 353 11.07 -30.44 5.36
C CYS A 353 10.35 -31.71 4.94
N PHE A 354 11.10 -32.76 4.49
CA PHE A 354 10.66 -34.14 4.29
C PHE A 354 11.31 -35.05 5.35
#